data_ab3f0a884204bfedb951a0124e5a3693
#
_entry.id   ab3f0a884204bfedb951a0124e5a3693
#
_cell.length_a   1.000
_cell.length_b   1.000
_cell.length_c   1.000
_cell.angle_alpha   90.00
_cell.angle_beta   90.00
_cell.angle_gamma   90.00
#
_symmetry.space_group_name_H-M   'P 1'
#
loop_
_entity.id
_entity.type
_entity.pdbx_description
1 polymer ?
#
loop_
_entity_poly.entity_id
_entity_poly.type
_entity_poly.pdbx_seq_one_letter_code
_entity_poly.pdbx_strand_id
1 'polypeptide(L)'
;MIKSTILITGSNGEMGHGLIKALSTLKNKQIISLDINPIDENIRPYILDSFNGSILDDNILNQINEKYQINEIYHLAALLSSKAESSPILAQEVNVGGTIKLLNMAIKQATIQNTTIKFFFPSSIAVYGLNGLKNKIKAGKINESQHCYPETMYGCNKLYCEHLGRYYTLYYKKGLIDFRSIRFPGLISAFTMPTGGTTDYAPEMLHAAATNRQYTCFVNQDTKLPFMMMDDAIDAIINLMQANQESLSQMIYNIGSFSATALEFKNIITKQFN
;
A
#
# COMPACT_ATOMS: atom_id res chain seq x y z
N MET A 1 20.00 -12.82 20.15
CA MET A 1 19.90 -11.58 19.38
C MET A 1 18.48 -11.01 19.58
N ILE A 2 18.37 -9.73 19.88
CA ILE A 2 17.07 -9.05 20.01
C ILE A 2 16.41 -9.04 18.63
N LYS A 3 15.16 -9.52 18.54
CA LYS A 3 14.42 -9.51 17.28
C LYS A 3 13.94 -8.08 16.96
N SER A 4 14.09 -7.66 15.72
CA SER A 4 13.52 -6.40 15.23
C SER A 4 12.00 -6.52 15.10
N THR A 5 11.26 -5.59 15.70
CA THR A 5 9.80 -5.60 15.68
C THR A 5 9.27 -4.78 14.52
N ILE A 6 8.37 -5.38 13.76
CA ILE A 6 7.65 -4.80 12.64
C ILE A 6 6.20 -4.57 13.05
N LEU A 7 5.70 -3.36 12.87
CA LEU A 7 4.26 -3.05 12.93
C LEU A 7 3.68 -3.03 11.52
N ILE A 8 2.62 -3.82 11.30
CA ILE A 8 1.85 -3.80 10.05
C ILE A 8 0.43 -3.34 10.37
N THR A 9 -0.01 -2.23 9.79
CA THR A 9 -1.39 -1.76 9.88
C THR A 9 -2.15 -2.13 8.62
N GLY A 10 -3.46 -2.46 8.73
CA GLY A 10 -4.22 -3.00 7.59
C GLY A 10 -3.79 -4.41 7.22
N SER A 11 -3.47 -5.20 8.24
CA SER A 11 -2.89 -6.55 8.12
C SER A 11 -3.79 -7.57 7.45
N ASN A 12 -5.11 -7.40 7.54
CA ASN A 12 -6.10 -8.27 6.89
C ASN A 12 -6.37 -7.90 5.42
N GLY A 13 -5.77 -6.82 4.91
CA GLY A 13 -5.86 -6.46 3.49
C GLY A 13 -5.07 -7.40 2.59
N GLU A 14 -5.32 -7.32 1.27
CA GLU A 14 -4.65 -8.16 0.25
C GLU A 14 -3.12 -8.12 0.35
N MET A 15 -2.56 -6.92 0.38
CA MET A 15 -1.12 -6.72 0.53
C MET A 15 -0.62 -7.18 1.91
N GLY A 16 -1.44 -7.01 2.95
CA GLY A 16 -1.10 -7.41 4.33
C GLY A 16 -0.84 -8.91 4.45
N HIS A 17 -1.72 -9.74 3.89
CA HIS A 17 -1.58 -11.20 3.89
C HIS A 17 -0.27 -11.66 3.24
N GLY A 18 0.02 -11.16 2.03
CA GLY A 18 1.25 -11.50 1.32
C GLY A 18 2.49 -11.04 2.07
N LEU A 19 2.48 -9.79 2.54
CA LEU A 19 3.61 -9.20 3.23
C LEU A 19 3.93 -9.90 4.57
N ILE A 20 2.92 -10.24 5.37
CA ILE A 20 3.10 -10.96 6.63
C ILE A 20 3.76 -12.33 6.39
N LYS A 21 3.26 -13.11 5.43
CA LYS A 21 3.84 -14.40 5.08
C LYS A 21 5.30 -14.25 4.64
N ALA A 22 5.59 -13.33 3.75
CA ALA A 22 6.94 -13.11 3.24
C ALA A 22 7.90 -12.61 4.34
N LEU A 23 7.50 -11.62 5.15
CA LEU A 23 8.31 -11.10 6.25
C LEU A 23 8.57 -12.13 7.35
N SER A 24 7.64 -13.09 7.57
CA SER A 24 7.79 -14.15 8.56
C SER A 24 8.94 -15.11 8.25
N THR A 25 9.36 -15.20 6.99
CA THR A 25 10.51 -16.02 6.56
C THR A 25 11.86 -15.38 6.91
N LEU A 26 11.88 -14.08 7.20
CA LEU A 26 13.10 -13.35 7.52
C LEU A 26 13.56 -13.66 8.96
N LYS A 27 14.81 -14.07 9.09
CA LYS A 27 15.40 -14.33 10.42
C LYS A 27 15.47 -13.03 11.23
N ASN A 28 15.25 -13.15 12.53
CA ASN A 28 15.33 -12.04 13.51
C ASN A 28 14.29 -10.94 13.34
N LYS A 29 13.17 -11.23 12.70
CA LYS A 29 11.99 -10.35 12.65
C LYS A 29 10.86 -10.93 13.50
N GLN A 30 10.07 -10.05 14.11
CA GLN A 30 8.80 -10.40 14.74
C GLN A 30 7.76 -9.39 14.29
N ILE A 31 6.55 -9.86 14.03
CA ILE A 31 5.48 -9.06 13.44
C ILE A 31 4.40 -8.84 14.47
N ILE A 32 3.98 -7.60 14.65
CA ILE A 32 2.75 -7.23 15.32
C ILE A 32 1.81 -6.57 14.30
N SER A 33 0.52 -6.79 14.49
CA SER A 33 -0.51 -6.31 13.54
C SER A 33 -1.51 -5.38 14.20
N LEU A 34 -2.03 -4.44 13.42
CA LEU A 34 -3.16 -3.59 13.79
C LEU A 34 -4.14 -3.55 12.62
N ASP A 35 -5.38 -4.00 12.86
CA ASP A 35 -6.46 -3.94 11.87
C ASP A 35 -7.80 -3.67 12.55
N ILE A 36 -8.74 -3.05 11.83
CA ILE A 36 -10.11 -2.83 12.32
C ILE A 36 -10.90 -4.13 12.42
N ASN A 37 -10.51 -5.16 11.69
CA ASN A 37 -11.09 -6.50 11.76
C ASN A 37 -10.23 -7.43 12.62
N PRO A 38 -10.82 -8.43 13.28
CA PRO A 38 -10.06 -9.49 13.92
C PRO A 38 -9.10 -10.14 12.94
N ILE A 39 -7.93 -10.55 13.45
CA ILE A 39 -6.88 -11.14 12.59
C ILE A 39 -7.37 -12.42 11.92
N ASP A 40 -7.10 -12.54 10.62
CA ASP A 40 -7.43 -13.73 9.84
C ASP A 40 -6.57 -14.93 10.30
N GLU A 41 -7.20 -16.08 10.47
CA GLU A 41 -6.57 -17.32 10.94
C GLU A 41 -5.44 -17.80 10.02
N ASN A 42 -5.48 -17.48 8.72
CA ASN A 42 -4.44 -17.84 7.76
C ASN A 42 -3.10 -17.11 7.97
N ILE A 43 -3.13 -15.94 8.62
CA ILE A 43 -1.93 -15.15 8.92
C ILE A 43 -1.60 -15.12 10.41
N ARG A 44 -2.51 -15.54 11.26
CA ARG A 44 -2.33 -15.60 12.72
C ARG A 44 -1.04 -16.32 13.15
N PRO A 45 -0.64 -17.47 12.57
CA PRO A 45 0.56 -18.19 12.96
C PRO A 45 1.88 -17.42 12.76
N TYR A 46 1.88 -16.39 11.91
CA TYR A 46 3.06 -15.60 11.57
C TYR A 46 3.21 -14.33 12.41
N ILE A 47 2.24 -14.05 13.29
CA ILE A 47 2.12 -12.81 14.04
C ILE A 47 2.38 -13.07 15.52
N LEU A 48 3.27 -12.28 16.13
CA LEU A 48 3.54 -12.32 17.56
C LEU A 48 2.34 -11.85 18.38
N ASP A 49 1.77 -10.72 18.00
CA ASP A 49 0.62 -10.09 18.67
C ASP A 49 -0.25 -9.33 17.68
N SER A 50 -1.55 -9.24 17.98
CA SER A 50 -2.52 -8.57 17.12
C SER A 50 -3.43 -7.65 17.93
N PHE A 51 -3.59 -6.42 17.43
CA PHE A 51 -4.45 -5.40 17.98
C PHE A 51 -5.65 -5.21 17.05
N ASN A 52 -6.85 -5.32 17.61
CA ASN A 52 -8.08 -5.10 16.84
C ASN A 52 -8.62 -3.69 17.14
N GLY A 53 -8.55 -2.81 16.15
CA GLY A 53 -9.02 -1.45 16.25
C GLY A 53 -8.52 -0.51 15.16
N SER A 54 -8.85 0.76 15.32
CA SER A 54 -8.55 1.79 14.32
C SER A 54 -7.18 2.41 14.54
N ILE A 55 -6.49 2.74 13.44
CA ILE A 55 -5.28 3.59 13.47
C ILE A 55 -5.55 5.02 13.98
N LEU A 56 -6.83 5.39 14.12
CA LEU A 56 -7.25 6.66 14.70
C LEU A 56 -7.35 6.61 16.24
N ASP A 57 -7.34 5.41 16.83
CA ASP A 57 -7.45 5.22 18.28
C ASP A 57 -6.10 5.42 18.98
N ASP A 58 -5.96 6.55 19.67
CA ASP A 58 -4.74 6.87 20.40
C ASP A 58 -4.44 5.90 21.54
N ASN A 59 -5.45 5.28 22.16
CA ASN A 59 -5.23 4.33 23.24
C ASN A 59 -4.54 3.07 22.71
N ILE A 60 -5.00 2.54 21.58
CA ILE A 60 -4.39 1.37 20.94
C ILE A 60 -2.95 1.69 20.50
N LEU A 61 -2.75 2.83 19.83
CA LEU A 61 -1.41 3.24 19.40
C LEU A 61 -0.45 3.44 20.60
N ASN A 62 -0.93 3.97 21.70
CA ASN A 62 -0.13 4.11 22.91
C ASN A 62 0.17 2.74 23.55
N GLN A 63 -0.80 1.82 23.65
CA GLN A 63 -0.56 0.45 24.13
C GLN A 63 0.52 -0.26 23.30
N ILE A 64 0.46 -0.17 21.96
CA ILE A 64 1.48 -0.73 21.08
C ILE A 64 2.84 -0.09 21.36
N ASN A 65 2.86 1.24 21.45
CA ASN A 65 4.09 2.02 21.65
C ASN A 65 4.78 1.75 23.00
N GLU A 66 4.02 1.46 24.04
CA GLU A 66 4.53 1.11 25.37
C GLU A 66 5.01 -0.33 25.46
N LYS A 67 4.32 -1.23 24.76
CA LYS A 67 4.58 -2.68 24.84
C LYS A 67 5.76 -3.12 23.96
N TYR A 68 6.04 -2.45 22.85
CA TYR A 68 7.00 -2.88 21.84
C TYR A 68 8.00 -1.80 21.45
N GLN A 69 9.23 -2.23 21.19
CA GLN A 69 10.25 -1.43 20.50
C GLN A 69 10.14 -1.66 19.00
N ILE A 70 9.46 -0.74 18.29
CA ILE A 70 9.18 -0.87 16.86
C ILE A 70 10.34 -0.30 16.06
N ASN A 71 10.84 -1.08 15.10
CA ASN A 71 11.95 -0.68 14.23
C ASN A 71 11.48 -0.36 12.80
N GLU A 72 10.38 -0.99 12.37
CA GLU A 72 9.81 -0.80 11.04
C GLU A 72 8.29 -0.70 11.13
N ILE A 73 7.70 0.20 10.37
CA ILE A 73 6.26 0.35 10.22
C ILE A 73 5.90 0.17 8.75
N TYR A 74 4.99 -0.76 8.46
CA TYR A 74 4.36 -0.94 7.15
C TYR A 74 2.92 -0.49 7.27
N HIS A 75 2.66 0.73 6.79
CA HIS A 75 1.36 1.38 6.95
C HIS A 75 0.45 1.10 5.76
N LEU A 76 -0.27 -0.05 5.80
CA LEU A 76 -1.16 -0.48 4.72
C LEU A 76 -2.62 -0.06 4.94
N ALA A 77 -3.02 0.27 6.17
CA ALA A 77 -4.39 0.67 6.49
C ALA A 77 -4.80 1.93 5.73
N ALA A 78 -5.85 1.82 4.93
CA ALA A 78 -6.41 2.93 4.16
C ALA A 78 -7.84 2.63 3.71
N LEU A 79 -8.62 3.68 3.47
CA LEU A 79 -9.84 3.60 2.66
C LEU A 79 -9.46 3.72 1.19
N LEU A 80 -9.86 2.73 0.38
CA LEU A 80 -9.55 2.65 -1.03
C LEU A 80 -10.45 3.57 -1.89
N SER A 81 -10.13 3.64 -3.18
CA SER A 81 -10.71 4.60 -4.15
C SER A 81 -12.21 4.76 -4.06
N SER A 82 -13.00 3.68 -4.24
CA SER A 82 -14.47 3.76 -4.24
C SER A 82 -15.03 4.25 -2.90
N LYS A 83 -14.45 3.77 -1.79
CA LYS A 83 -14.87 4.17 -0.45
C LYS A 83 -14.46 5.63 -0.15
N ALA A 84 -13.31 6.05 -0.63
CA ALA A 84 -12.84 7.43 -0.47
C ALA A 84 -13.70 8.43 -1.22
N GLU A 85 -14.18 8.09 -2.43
CA GLU A 85 -15.11 8.94 -3.19
C GLU A 85 -16.49 9.02 -2.51
N SER A 86 -17.00 7.91 -1.99
CA SER A 86 -18.30 7.90 -1.31
C SER A 86 -18.29 8.56 0.06
N SER A 87 -17.13 8.67 0.70
CA SER A 87 -16.97 9.18 2.06
C SER A 87 -15.68 9.98 2.21
N PRO A 88 -15.55 11.15 1.54
CA PRO A 88 -14.29 11.89 1.44
C PRO A 88 -13.77 12.43 2.79
N ILE A 89 -14.67 12.81 3.70
CA ILE A 89 -14.27 13.27 5.06
C ILE A 89 -13.63 12.12 5.84
N LEU A 90 -14.30 10.96 5.86
CA LEU A 90 -13.76 9.77 6.54
C LEU A 90 -12.43 9.32 5.89
N ALA A 91 -12.33 9.40 4.57
CA ALA A 91 -11.09 9.10 3.86
C ALA A 91 -9.95 10.03 4.28
N GLN A 92 -10.21 11.32 4.44
CA GLN A 92 -9.23 12.28 4.94
C GLN A 92 -8.79 11.93 6.37
N GLU A 93 -9.73 11.62 7.24
CA GLU A 93 -9.44 11.26 8.63
C GLU A 93 -8.58 9.97 8.70
N VAL A 94 -8.99 8.92 8.02
CA VAL A 94 -8.28 7.62 8.06
C VAL A 94 -6.95 7.70 7.30
N ASN A 95 -6.97 8.12 6.03
CA ASN A 95 -5.79 8.03 5.18
C ASN A 95 -4.72 9.05 5.57
N VAL A 96 -5.11 10.28 5.89
CA VAL A 96 -4.19 11.34 6.25
C VAL A 96 -3.99 11.43 7.76
N GLY A 97 -5.07 11.52 8.54
CA GLY A 97 -5.01 11.58 9.99
C GLY A 97 -4.31 10.36 10.59
N GLY A 98 -4.65 9.16 10.11
CA GLY A 98 -4.00 7.90 10.50
C GLY A 98 -2.50 7.90 10.18
N THR A 99 -2.12 8.33 8.97
CA THR A 99 -0.70 8.45 8.58
C THR A 99 0.06 9.40 9.51
N ILE A 100 -0.52 10.56 9.86
CA ILE A 100 0.10 11.51 10.79
C ILE A 100 0.32 10.88 12.17
N LYS A 101 -0.68 10.15 12.69
CA LYS A 101 -0.55 9.46 13.99
C LYS A 101 0.57 8.42 13.98
N LEU A 102 0.69 7.63 12.92
CA LEU A 102 1.74 6.62 12.78
C LEU A 102 3.14 7.24 12.56
N LEU A 103 3.26 8.34 11.82
CA LEU A 103 4.51 9.10 11.72
C LEU A 103 4.94 9.67 13.08
N ASN A 104 4.01 10.18 13.88
CA ASN A 104 4.30 10.63 15.23
C ASN A 104 4.68 9.47 16.17
N MET A 105 4.05 8.30 16.02
CA MET A 105 4.43 7.09 16.71
C MET A 105 5.87 6.66 16.36
N ALA A 106 6.23 6.69 15.07
CA ALA A 106 7.58 6.41 14.60
C ALA A 106 8.61 7.36 15.23
N ILE A 107 8.31 8.65 15.34
CA ILE A 107 9.18 9.64 16.02
C ILE A 107 9.36 9.30 17.49
N LYS A 108 8.27 8.95 18.21
CA LYS A 108 8.37 8.54 19.62
C LYS A 108 9.29 7.32 19.77
N GLN A 109 9.09 6.31 18.95
CA GLN A 109 9.93 5.10 18.93
C GLN A 109 11.39 5.42 18.61
N ALA A 110 11.63 6.23 17.57
CA ALA A 110 12.99 6.65 17.19
C ALA A 110 13.72 7.39 18.33
N THR A 111 13.00 8.27 19.03
CA THR A 111 13.54 9.04 20.15
C THR A 111 13.88 8.16 21.35
N ILE A 112 12.97 7.24 21.74
CA ILE A 112 13.17 6.32 22.86
C ILE A 112 14.34 5.36 22.60
N GLN A 113 14.41 4.84 21.37
CA GLN A 113 15.43 3.86 20.99
C GLN A 113 16.75 4.48 20.52
N ASN A 114 16.79 5.80 20.34
CA ASN A 114 17.92 6.53 19.74
C ASN A 114 18.34 5.92 18.41
N THR A 115 17.36 5.65 17.52
CA THR A 115 17.58 5.02 16.21
C THR A 115 16.61 5.59 15.18
N THR A 116 16.88 5.36 13.90
CA THR A 116 15.96 5.72 12.81
C THR A 116 14.92 4.62 12.61
N ILE A 117 13.65 4.97 12.50
CA ILE A 117 12.55 4.03 12.20
C ILE A 117 12.27 4.03 10.70
N LYS A 118 12.30 2.85 10.09
CA LYS A 118 11.89 2.68 8.69
C LYS A 118 10.37 2.72 8.58
N PHE A 119 9.85 3.54 7.67
CA PHE A 119 8.42 3.73 7.47
C PHE A 119 8.05 3.49 6.01
N PHE A 120 7.36 2.38 5.73
CA PHE A 120 6.82 2.09 4.41
C PHE A 120 5.40 2.62 4.26
N PHE A 121 5.16 3.33 3.15
CA PHE A 121 3.86 3.85 2.76
C PHE A 121 3.51 3.43 1.32
N PRO A 122 2.46 2.62 1.10
CA PRO A 122 2.00 2.28 -0.24
C PRO A 122 1.26 3.48 -0.85
N SER A 123 1.87 4.13 -1.82
CA SER A 123 1.22 5.10 -2.67
C SER A 123 0.59 4.43 -3.89
N SER A 124 0.11 5.19 -4.84
CA SER A 124 -0.67 4.70 -5.97
C SER A 124 -0.47 5.56 -7.21
N ILE A 125 -0.66 4.95 -8.39
CA ILE A 125 -0.79 5.71 -9.66
C ILE A 125 -1.96 6.70 -9.64
N ALA A 126 -2.88 6.61 -8.67
CA ALA A 126 -3.98 7.57 -8.48
C ALA A 126 -3.50 9.00 -8.14
N VAL A 127 -2.22 9.18 -7.79
CA VAL A 127 -1.60 10.52 -7.63
C VAL A 127 -1.46 11.28 -8.94
N TYR A 128 -1.57 10.59 -10.08
CA TYR A 128 -1.42 11.18 -11.40
C TYR A 128 -2.78 11.60 -11.98
N GLY A 129 -2.82 12.79 -12.59
CA GLY A 129 -3.95 13.29 -13.38
C GLY A 129 -3.52 13.64 -14.79
N LEU A 130 -4.14 13.04 -15.80
CA LEU A 130 -3.78 13.17 -17.21
C LEU A 130 -4.99 13.53 -18.10
N ASN A 131 -6.13 13.90 -17.53
CA ASN A 131 -7.31 14.41 -18.25
C ASN A 131 -7.62 13.69 -19.57
N GLY A 132 -7.89 12.39 -19.49
CA GLY A 132 -8.37 11.59 -20.60
C GLY A 132 -7.29 10.89 -21.43
N LEU A 133 -7.74 9.97 -22.29
CA LEU A 133 -6.90 9.05 -23.04
C LEU A 133 -5.89 9.74 -23.96
N LYS A 134 -6.28 10.82 -24.65
CA LYS A 134 -5.39 11.55 -25.56
C LYS A 134 -4.16 12.10 -24.83
N ASN A 135 -4.35 12.67 -23.65
CA ASN A 135 -3.25 13.20 -22.84
C ASN A 135 -2.38 12.10 -22.27
N LYS A 136 -2.97 10.96 -21.86
CA LYS A 136 -2.22 9.76 -21.42
C LYS A 136 -1.32 9.23 -22.53
N ILE A 137 -1.83 9.11 -23.75
CA ILE A 137 -1.03 8.66 -24.90
C ILE A 137 0.10 9.64 -25.20
N LYS A 138 -0.18 10.96 -25.18
CA LYS A 138 0.81 12.00 -25.42
C LYS A 138 1.91 12.03 -24.35
N ALA A 139 1.55 11.83 -23.07
CA ALA A 139 2.49 11.83 -21.96
C ALA A 139 3.47 10.63 -22.01
N GLY A 140 3.01 9.48 -22.52
CA GLY A 140 3.84 8.28 -22.60
C GLY A 140 4.29 7.77 -21.22
N LYS A 141 5.58 7.48 -21.07
CA LYS A 141 6.19 7.12 -19.78
C LYS A 141 6.45 8.40 -18.99
N ILE A 142 6.01 8.41 -17.74
CA ILE A 142 6.16 9.55 -16.82
C ILE A 142 7.04 9.15 -15.64
N ASN A 143 7.74 10.13 -15.07
CA ASN A 143 8.50 9.97 -13.83
C ASN A 143 7.72 10.51 -12.63
N GLU A 144 8.28 10.34 -11.42
CA GLU A 144 7.63 10.62 -10.16
C GLU A 144 7.32 12.12 -9.93
N SER A 145 7.97 13.02 -10.67
CA SER A 145 7.75 14.47 -10.53
C SER A 145 6.74 15.05 -11.52
N GLN A 146 6.28 14.25 -12.48
CA GLN A 146 5.40 14.71 -13.55
C GLN A 146 3.93 14.37 -13.25
N HIS A 147 3.02 15.24 -13.70
CA HIS A 147 1.57 15.02 -13.68
C HIS A 147 0.97 14.65 -12.32
N CYS A 148 1.58 15.07 -11.20
CA CYS A 148 1.05 14.86 -9.85
C CYS A 148 -0.14 15.80 -9.56
N TYR A 149 -1.24 15.61 -10.27
CA TYR A 149 -2.50 16.36 -10.18
C TYR A 149 -3.65 15.38 -10.00
N PRO A 150 -3.80 14.75 -8.81
CA PRO A 150 -4.80 13.70 -8.60
C PRO A 150 -6.21 14.19 -8.89
N GLU A 151 -7.02 13.31 -9.51
CA GLU A 151 -8.39 13.56 -9.90
C GLU A 151 -9.40 12.87 -8.95
N THR A 152 -8.90 12.19 -7.89
CA THR A 152 -9.71 11.46 -6.92
C THR A 152 -9.32 11.83 -5.49
N MET A 153 -10.25 11.70 -4.56
CA MET A 153 -9.98 11.92 -3.13
C MET A 153 -8.87 10.99 -2.61
N TYR A 154 -8.91 9.73 -3.03
CA TYR A 154 -7.86 8.77 -2.70
C TYR A 154 -6.48 9.22 -3.21
N GLY A 155 -6.40 9.66 -4.46
CA GLY A 155 -5.17 10.19 -5.05
C GLY A 155 -4.66 11.43 -4.32
N CYS A 156 -5.55 12.36 -3.95
CA CYS A 156 -5.21 13.53 -3.13
C CYS A 156 -4.63 13.12 -1.78
N ASN A 157 -5.26 12.17 -1.10
CA ASN A 157 -4.76 11.66 0.19
C ASN A 157 -3.38 11.02 0.04
N LYS A 158 -3.19 10.17 -0.99
CA LYS A 158 -1.90 9.49 -1.21
C LYS A 158 -0.78 10.49 -1.51
N LEU A 159 -1.01 11.44 -2.41
CA LEU A 159 -0.02 12.48 -2.73
C LEU A 159 0.33 13.33 -1.51
N TYR A 160 -0.68 13.73 -0.72
CA TYR A 160 -0.43 14.50 0.50
C TYR A 160 0.40 13.71 1.52
N CYS A 161 0.13 12.41 1.69
CA CYS A 161 0.92 11.55 2.58
C CYS A 161 2.36 11.34 2.10
N GLU A 162 2.60 11.28 0.78
CA GLU A 162 3.97 11.30 0.24
C GLU A 162 4.72 12.57 0.66
N HIS A 163 4.09 13.73 0.53
CA HIS A 163 4.67 15.00 0.97
C HIS A 163 4.88 15.07 2.48
N LEU A 164 3.96 14.52 3.27
CA LEU A 164 4.13 14.39 4.73
C LEU A 164 5.34 13.53 5.07
N GLY A 165 5.46 12.33 4.48
CA GLY A 165 6.59 11.44 4.71
C GLY A 165 7.92 12.12 4.39
N ARG A 166 7.99 12.82 3.25
CA ARG A 166 9.15 13.64 2.88
C ARG A 166 9.44 14.74 3.89
N TYR A 167 8.40 15.48 4.34
CA TYR A 167 8.54 16.54 5.34
C TYR A 167 9.07 16.00 6.66
N TYR A 168 8.52 14.89 7.16
CA TYR A 168 8.94 14.27 8.41
C TYR A 168 10.39 13.74 8.35
N THR A 169 10.81 13.24 7.21
CA THR A 169 12.20 12.74 7.03
C THR A 169 13.23 13.86 6.94
N LEU A 170 12.93 14.90 6.16
CA LEU A 170 13.94 15.92 5.81
C LEU A 170 13.95 17.14 6.70
N TYR A 171 12.79 17.50 7.26
CA TYR A 171 12.62 18.81 7.93
C TYR A 171 12.15 18.68 9.37
N TYR A 172 11.14 17.85 9.66
CA TYR A 172 10.59 17.70 11.01
C TYR A 172 11.33 16.61 11.79
N LYS A 173 12.14 17.01 12.78
CA LYS A 173 13.00 16.09 13.57
C LYS A 173 13.83 15.17 12.67
N LYS A 174 14.56 15.80 11.79
CA LYS A 174 15.40 15.15 10.76
C LYS A 174 16.20 13.96 11.31
N GLY A 175 16.20 12.86 10.54
CA GLY A 175 16.97 11.65 10.83
C GLY A 175 16.27 10.61 11.70
N LEU A 176 15.09 10.91 12.25
CA LEU A 176 14.33 9.95 13.07
C LEU A 176 13.48 8.98 12.23
N ILE A 177 13.13 9.35 11.00
CA ILE A 177 12.33 8.51 10.09
C ILE A 177 13.08 8.32 8.76
N ASP A 178 13.08 7.09 8.28
CA ASP A 178 13.46 6.70 6.93
C ASP A 178 12.17 6.31 6.18
N PHE A 179 11.57 7.31 5.52
CA PHE A 179 10.31 7.14 4.79
C PHE A 179 10.57 6.61 3.39
N ARG A 180 9.86 5.53 3.04
CA ARG A 180 9.96 4.86 1.74
C ARG A 180 8.57 4.58 1.18
N SER A 181 8.37 4.87 -0.10
CA SER A 181 7.07 4.72 -0.75
C SER A 181 7.18 4.17 -2.16
N ILE A 182 6.19 3.38 -2.55
CA ILE A 182 6.01 2.88 -3.91
C ILE A 182 4.63 3.32 -4.39
N ARG A 183 4.57 3.88 -5.61
CA ARG A 183 3.33 4.13 -6.33
C ARG A 183 2.94 2.88 -7.10
N PHE A 184 2.03 2.10 -6.52
CA PHE A 184 1.58 0.86 -7.13
C PHE A 184 0.61 1.12 -8.30
N PRO A 185 0.70 0.29 -9.36
CA PRO A 185 -0.32 0.16 -10.38
C PRO A 185 -1.52 -0.65 -9.88
N GLY A 186 -2.41 -1.07 -10.76
CA GLY A 186 -3.42 -2.08 -10.44
C GLY A 186 -2.74 -3.37 -9.99
N LEU A 187 -3.13 -3.89 -8.82
CA LEU A 187 -2.60 -5.14 -8.30
C LEU A 187 -3.53 -6.31 -8.64
N ILE A 188 -2.94 -7.44 -8.98
CA ILE A 188 -3.65 -8.68 -9.29
C ILE A 188 -3.21 -9.73 -8.30
N SER A 189 -4.16 -10.23 -7.50
CA SER A 189 -3.96 -11.31 -6.55
C SER A 189 -4.75 -12.55 -6.98
N ALA A 190 -4.13 -13.72 -6.87
CA ALA A 190 -4.80 -14.99 -7.05
C ALA A 190 -5.51 -15.49 -5.79
N PHE A 191 -5.15 -14.96 -4.62
CA PHE A 191 -5.59 -15.48 -3.32
C PHE A 191 -6.63 -14.63 -2.62
N THR A 192 -6.75 -13.37 -2.99
CA THR A 192 -7.67 -12.42 -2.37
C THR A 192 -8.57 -11.77 -3.40
N MET A 193 -9.84 -11.55 -3.02
CA MET A 193 -10.78 -10.82 -3.87
C MET A 193 -10.48 -9.33 -3.82
N PRO A 194 -10.64 -8.61 -4.96
CA PRO A 194 -10.50 -7.16 -5.00
C PRO A 194 -11.50 -6.46 -4.09
N THR A 195 -11.10 -5.33 -3.51
CA THR A 195 -11.82 -4.66 -2.42
C THR A 195 -12.33 -3.24 -2.73
N GLY A 196 -12.41 -2.86 -4.01
CA GLY A 196 -13.02 -1.60 -4.44
C GLY A 196 -12.03 -0.58 -5.01
N GLY A 197 -11.00 -1.05 -5.69
CA GLY A 197 -10.10 -0.22 -6.50
C GLY A 197 -10.69 0.09 -7.89
N THR A 198 -10.32 1.22 -8.47
CA THR A 198 -10.72 1.56 -9.85
C THR A 198 -10.08 0.68 -10.92
N THR A 199 -9.08 -0.13 -10.55
CA THR A 199 -8.37 -1.09 -11.41
C THR A 199 -8.89 -2.52 -11.23
N ASP A 200 -9.85 -2.75 -10.36
CA ASP A 200 -10.30 -4.08 -9.94
C ASP A 200 -11.02 -4.87 -11.05
N TYR A 201 -11.39 -4.21 -12.15
CA TYR A 201 -11.98 -4.90 -13.29
C TYR A 201 -11.12 -6.06 -13.83
N ALA A 202 -9.80 -5.94 -13.76
CA ALA A 202 -8.91 -6.97 -14.26
C ALA A 202 -8.86 -8.21 -13.33
N PRO A 203 -8.57 -8.11 -12.01
CA PRO A 203 -8.68 -9.25 -11.11
C PRO A 203 -10.11 -9.80 -10.99
N GLU A 204 -11.16 -8.96 -10.99
CA GLU A 204 -12.56 -9.43 -10.98
C GLU A 204 -12.89 -10.30 -12.20
N MET A 205 -12.42 -9.89 -13.40
CA MET A 205 -12.60 -10.66 -14.63
C MET A 205 -11.91 -12.03 -14.54
N LEU A 206 -10.68 -12.07 -14.00
CA LEU A 206 -9.93 -13.31 -13.79
C LEU A 206 -10.64 -14.24 -12.79
N HIS A 207 -11.06 -13.73 -11.64
CA HIS A 207 -11.78 -14.50 -10.62
C HIS A 207 -13.14 -15.01 -11.12
N ALA A 208 -13.86 -14.21 -11.90
CA ALA A 208 -15.12 -14.63 -12.50
C ALA A 208 -14.92 -15.78 -13.48
N ALA A 209 -13.91 -15.69 -14.36
CA ALA A 209 -13.57 -16.75 -15.29
C ALA A 209 -13.12 -18.04 -14.59
N ALA A 210 -12.24 -17.92 -13.58
CA ALA A 210 -11.77 -19.06 -12.79
C ALA A 210 -12.89 -19.80 -12.04
N THR A 211 -14.00 -19.12 -11.76
CA THR A 211 -15.19 -19.67 -11.09
C THR A 211 -16.38 -19.89 -12.04
N ASN A 212 -16.15 -19.79 -13.35
CA ASN A 212 -17.18 -19.94 -14.40
C ASN A 212 -18.40 -19.03 -14.19
N ARG A 213 -18.18 -17.78 -13.80
CA ARG A 213 -19.22 -16.77 -13.60
C ARG A 213 -19.19 -15.73 -14.73
N GLN A 214 -20.35 -15.24 -15.11
CA GLN A 214 -20.44 -14.08 -15.99
C GLN A 214 -19.91 -12.83 -15.28
N TYR A 215 -19.19 -11.98 -16.05
CA TYR A 215 -18.68 -10.71 -15.57
C TYR A 215 -18.97 -9.60 -16.58
N THR A 216 -19.49 -8.48 -16.09
CA THR A 216 -19.67 -7.26 -16.89
C THR A 216 -18.62 -6.24 -16.48
N CYS A 217 -17.68 -5.97 -17.38
CA CYS A 217 -16.60 -5.02 -17.14
C CYS A 217 -17.16 -3.58 -17.08
N PHE A 218 -16.80 -2.83 -16.03
CA PHE A 218 -17.30 -1.48 -15.80
C PHE A 218 -16.46 -0.37 -16.47
N VAL A 219 -15.43 -0.75 -17.25
CA VAL A 219 -14.61 0.19 -18.02
C VAL A 219 -14.75 -0.09 -19.52
N ASN A 220 -14.40 0.91 -20.34
CA ASN A 220 -14.38 0.75 -21.80
C ASN A 220 -13.30 -0.26 -22.21
N GLN A 221 -13.53 -0.95 -23.35
CA GLN A 221 -12.64 -1.98 -23.85
C GLN A 221 -11.21 -1.48 -24.17
N ASP A 222 -11.06 -0.19 -24.50
CA ASP A 222 -9.78 0.46 -24.80
C ASP A 222 -9.11 1.08 -23.56
N THR A 223 -9.72 0.98 -22.38
CA THR A 223 -9.13 1.43 -21.13
C THR A 223 -7.85 0.66 -20.87
N LYS A 224 -6.72 1.37 -20.95
CA LYS A 224 -5.37 0.80 -20.73
C LYS A 224 -4.77 1.33 -19.45
N LEU A 225 -4.41 0.44 -18.54
CA LEU A 225 -3.77 0.76 -17.26
C LEU A 225 -2.56 -0.15 -17.03
N PRO A 226 -1.60 0.29 -16.20
CA PRO A 226 -0.52 -0.57 -15.74
C PRO A 226 -1.01 -1.51 -14.64
N PHE A 227 -0.44 -2.72 -14.62
CA PHE A 227 -0.71 -3.77 -13.64
C PHE A 227 0.56 -4.45 -13.16
N MET A 228 0.44 -5.13 -12.02
CA MET A 228 1.48 -5.93 -11.40
C MET A 228 0.85 -7.08 -10.62
N MET A 229 1.52 -8.23 -10.56
CA MET A 229 1.12 -9.31 -9.68
C MET A 229 1.42 -8.96 -8.22
N MET A 230 0.59 -9.46 -7.29
CA MET A 230 0.76 -9.19 -5.86
C MET A 230 2.11 -9.67 -5.34
N ASP A 231 2.58 -10.83 -5.81
CA ASP A 231 3.87 -11.39 -5.37
C ASP A 231 5.04 -10.46 -5.76
N ASP A 232 5.04 -9.93 -6.99
CA ASP A 232 6.04 -8.94 -7.43
C ASP A 232 5.98 -7.65 -6.60
N ALA A 233 4.77 -7.23 -6.21
CA ALA A 233 4.57 -6.06 -5.35
C ALA A 233 5.16 -6.29 -3.96
N ILE A 234 4.95 -7.46 -3.36
CA ILE A 234 5.51 -7.84 -2.05
C ILE A 234 7.04 -7.88 -2.11
N ASP A 235 7.60 -8.51 -3.15
CA ASP A 235 9.05 -8.55 -3.35
C ASP A 235 9.65 -7.14 -3.50
N ALA A 236 8.98 -6.26 -4.23
CA ALA A 236 9.40 -4.87 -4.36
C ALA A 236 9.41 -4.12 -3.02
N ILE A 237 8.39 -4.33 -2.18
CA ILE A 237 8.34 -3.75 -0.83
C ILE A 237 9.52 -4.23 0.00
N ILE A 238 9.76 -5.54 0.03
CA ILE A 238 10.83 -6.15 0.83
C ILE A 238 12.19 -5.63 0.35
N ASN A 239 12.44 -5.65 -0.95
CA ASN A 239 13.69 -5.15 -1.54
C ASN A 239 13.92 -3.66 -1.20
N LEU A 240 12.89 -2.81 -1.33
CA LEU A 240 12.98 -1.41 -0.98
C LEU A 240 13.29 -1.23 0.51
N MET A 241 12.60 -1.95 1.40
CA MET A 241 12.79 -1.82 2.85
C MET A 241 14.11 -2.41 3.35
N GLN A 242 14.68 -3.39 2.65
CA GLN A 242 16.00 -3.96 2.97
C GLN A 242 17.16 -3.14 2.43
N ALA A 243 16.95 -2.33 1.40
CA ALA A 243 18.00 -1.50 0.81
C ALA A 243 18.61 -0.55 1.86
N ASN A 244 19.91 -0.26 1.71
CA ASN A 244 20.56 0.76 2.51
C ASN A 244 20.03 2.14 2.11
N GLN A 245 19.74 3.00 3.07
CA GLN A 245 19.20 4.35 2.83
C GLN A 245 20.10 5.15 1.87
N GLU A 246 21.40 5.02 2.01
CA GLU A 246 22.40 5.72 1.17
C GLU A 246 22.39 5.26 -0.30
N SER A 247 21.88 4.07 -0.58
CA SER A 247 21.75 3.55 -1.95
C SER A 247 20.46 4.00 -2.66
N LEU A 248 19.53 4.63 -1.93
CA LEU A 248 18.27 5.08 -2.47
C LEU A 248 18.43 6.46 -3.11
N SER A 249 18.06 6.57 -4.39
CA SER A 249 18.11 7.84 -5.14
C SER A 249 16.97 8.79 -4.77
N GLN A 250 15.87 8.26 -4.22
CA GLN A 250 14.67 9.00 -3.84
C GLN A 250 13.86 8.25 -2.78
N MET A 251 12.81 8.88 -2.24
CA MET A 251 11.94 8.26 -1.23
C MET A 251 10.71 7.60 -1.81
N ILE A 252 10.31 7.99 -3.01
CA ILE A 252 9.05 7.61 -3.67
C ILE A 252 9.41 7.07 -5.05
N TYR A 253 8.97 5.87 -5.37
CA TYR A 253 9.29 5.18 -6.61
C TYR A 253 8.05 4.77 -7.37
N ASN A 254 8.05 4.99 -8.68
CA ASN A 254 7.12 4.32 -9.57
C ASN A 254 7.53 2.86 -9.72
N ILE A 255 6.53 1.99 -9.76
CA ILE A 255 6.74 0.59 -10.11
C ILE A 255 5.68 0.15 -11.12
N GLY A 256 6.01 -0.82 -11.95
CA GLY A 256 5.08 -1.40 -12.90
C GLY A 256 5.69 -2.63 -13.55
N SER A 257 4.82 -3.55 -13.97
CA SER A 257 5.25 -4.77 -14.65
C SER A 257 4.79 -4.74 -16.12
N PHE A 258 3.48 -4.66 -16.35
CA PHE A 258 2.92 -4.62 -17.69
C PHE A 258 1.74 -3.65 -17.78
N SER A 259 1.30 -3.35 -19.01
CA SER A 259 0.09 -2.56 -19.25
C SER A 259 -0.79 -3.26 -20.26
N ALA A 260 -2.08 -3.38 -19.95
CA ALA A 260 -3.04 -4.04 -20.84
C ALA A 260 -4.36 -3.26 -20.88
N THR A 261 -5.07 -3.39 -22.01
CA THR A 261 -6.44 -2.92 -22.15
C THR A 261 -7.42 -3.94 -21.58
N ALA A 262 -8.64 -3.49 -21.24
CA ALA A 262 -9.70 -4.39 -20.81
C ALA A 262 -9.99 -5.48 -21.87
N LEU A 263 -9.92 -5.12 -23.16
CA LEU A 263 -10.09 -6.07 -24.26
C LEU A 263 -8.97 -7.10 -24.34
N GLU A 264 -7.71 -6.69 -24.14
CA GLU A 264 -6.56 -7.61 -24.07
C GLU A 264 -6.72 -8.60 -22.92
N PHE A 265 -7.12 -8.15 -21.73
CA PHE A 265 -7.45 -9.03 -20.60
C PHE A 265 -8.55 -10.03 -20.97
N LYS A 266 -9.69 -9.55 -21.52
CA LYS A 266 -10.77 -10.42 -21.97
C LYS A 266 -10.27 -11.51 -22.92
N ASN A 267 -9.50 -11.15 -23.93
CA ASN A 267 -9.01 -12.09 -24.94
C ASN A 267 -8.09 -13.17 -24.35
N ILE A 268 -7.17 -12.77 -23.45
CA ILE A 268 -6.27 -13.71 -22.77
C ILE A 268 -7.09 -14.67 -21.88
N ILE A 269 -8.01 -14.13 -21.08
CA ILE A 269 -8.84 -14.91 -20.17
C ILE A 269 -9.73 -15.89 -20.94
N THR A 270 -10.39 -15.43 -22.00
CA THR A 270 -11.23 -16.31 -22.84
C THR A 270 -10.40 -17.45 -23.44
N LYS A 271 -9.19 -17.16 -23.90
CA LYS A 271 -8.30 -18.22 -24.43
C LYS A 271 -7.85 -19.23 -23.39
N GLN A 272 -7.71 -18.82 -22.15
CA GLN A 272 -7.17 -19.66 -21.07
C GLN A 272 -8.25 -20.51 -20.38
N PHE A 273 -9.48 -20.03 -20.29
CA PHE A 273 -10.57 -20.64 -19.53
C PHE A 273 -11.69 -21.24 -20.40
N ASN A 274 -11.61 -21.14 -21.73
CA ASN A 274 -12.42 -21.88 -22.72
C ASN A 274 -11.54 -22.99 -23.28
#